data_d7ba14e44c31f6a51f7c55a815f86683
#
_entry.id   d7ba14e44c31f6a51f7c55a815f86683
#
_cell.length_a   1.000
_cell.length_b   1.000
_cell.length_c   1.000
_cell.angle_alpha   90.00
_cell.angle_beta   90.00
_cell.angle_gamma   90.00
#
_symmetry.space_group_name_H-M   'P 1'
#
loop_
_entity.id
_entity.type
_entity.pdbx_description
1 polymer ?
#
loop_
_entity_poly.entity_id
_entity_poly.type
_entity_poly.pdbx_seq_one_letter_code
_entity_poly.pdbx_strand_id
1 'polypeptide(L)'
;MRIEIGGLLIHEELYRLVEEEIAPGTGVNTEDFWAGLGQIVVELGGQNRELLDRRGSLQRKLDTWYLQRKGDTLNQAEYQAFLYEIGYLVPEGDHFEVVTANVDDEIARVAGPQLVVPVDKARYALNAANARWGSLYDALYGTDVISEGDGAARGEGYNPVRGSRVIAEANQFLDGAVPLRCGSFADVVDISVSSDGELGFKLKDGRVSGLSDADQFVGYTPGDGGIAAVLLVNHGLHIEIQIDPMHPVGAAHPADVKDVVLEAAVTTIQDCEDSVSAVDAEDKVRVYRNWNGIMQGTLEANFEKNGRQVTRMLNADREFVSPGGGAITLPGRSLLLIRNVGIHMYT
;
A
#
# COMPACT_ATOMS: atom_id res chain seq x y z
N MET A 1 9.44 0.40 -35.60
CA MET A 1 8.95 1.39 -36.60
C MET A 1 8.28 2.55 -35.88
N ARG A 2 8.08 3.72 -36.53
CA ARG A 2 7.32 4.85 -35.93
C ARG A 2 6.11 5.15 -36.80
N ILE A 3 5.01 5.49 -36.14
CA ILE A 3 3.73 5.84 -36.78
C ILE A 3 3.51 7.33 -36.57
N GLU A 4 3.18 8.03 -37.64
CA GLU A 4 2.85 9.45 -37.60
C GLU A 4 1.33 9.61 -37.40
N ILE A 5 0.96 10.19 -36.23
CA ILE A 5 -0.44 10.43 -35.87
C ILE A 5 -0.52 11.62 -34.89
N GLY A 6 -1.55 12.46 -35.03
CA GLY A 6 -1.73 13.63 -34.16
C GLY A 6 -0.56 14.62 -34.19
N GLY A 7 0.23 14.65 -35.28
CA GLY A 7 1.47 15.43 -35.35
C GLY A 7 2.65 14.91 -34.56
N LEU A 8 2.55 13.69 -34.05
CA LEU A 8 3.59 12.99 -33.25
C LEU A 8 4.15 11.81 -34.02
N LEU A 9 5.39 11.44 -33.72
CA LEU A 9 6.05 10.21 -34.18
C LEU A 9 6.08 9.18 -33.06
N ILE A 10 5.06 8.33 -33.02
CA ILE A 10 4.84 7.34 -31.94
C ILE A 10 5.56 6.03 -32.28
N HIS A 11 6.21 5.41 -31.28
CA HIS A 11 6.75 4.07 -31.46
C HIS A 11 5.61 3.06 -31.68
N GLU A 12 5.77 2.16 -32.65
CA GLU A 12 4.73 1.21 -33.07
C GLU A 12 4.19 0.37 -31.89
N GLU A 13 5.06 -0.08 -30.97
CA GLU A 13 4.63 -0.85 -29.80
C GLU A 13 3.71 -0.05 -28.85
N LEU A 14 4.01 1.23 -28.62
CA LEU A 14 3.14 2.11 -27.83
C LEU A 14 1.82 2.39 -28.54
N TYR A 15 1.87 2.60 -29.84
CA TYR A 15 0.66 2.79 -30.64
C TYR A 15 -0.25 1.57 -30.53
N ARG A 16 0.29 0.36 -30.74
CA ARG A 16 -0.49 -0.89 -30.64
C ARG A 16 -1.04 -1.11 -29.23
N LEU A 17 -0.27 -0.84 -28.19
CA LEU A 17 -0.75 -0.96 -26.83
C LEU A 17 -2.01 -0.12 -26.60
N VAL A 18 -2.02 1.12 -27.08
CA VAL A 18 -3.19 2.00 -26.92
C VAL A 18 -4.37 1.50 -27.74
N GLU A 19 -4.15 1.16 -29.04
CA GLU A 19 -5.21 0.74 -29.96
C GLU A 19 -5.84 -0.60 -29.57
N GLU A 20 -5.02 -1.56 -29.17
CA GLU A 20 -5.43 -2.96 -29.05
C GLU A 20 -5.73 -3.39 -27.59
N GLU A 21 -5.10 -2.75 -26.60
CA GLU A 21 -5.17 -3.22 -25.22
C GLU A 21 -5.77 -2.19 -24.25
N ILE A 22 -5.53 -0.88 -24.43
CA ILE A 22 -6.00 0.15 -23.47
C ILE A 22 -7.35 0.75 -23.89
N ALA A 23 -7.48 1.19 -25.14
CA ALA A 23 -8.69 1.89 -25.60
C ALA A 23 -9.95 1.01 -25.73
N PRO A 24 -9.85 -0.29 -26.10
CA PRO A 24 -11.04 -1.12 -26.27
C PRO A 24 -11.90 -1.17 -25.00
N GLY A 25 -13.21 -0.92 -25.14
CA GLY A 25 -14.16 -0.93 -24.03
C GLY A 25 -14.22 0.35 -23.19
N THR A 26 -13.32 1.33 -23.40
CA THR A 26 -13.32 2.59 -22.66
C THR A 26 -14.27 3.64 -23.21
N GLY A 27 -14.72 3.49 -24.47
CA GLY A 27 -15.47 4.50 -25.20
C GLY A 27 -14.61 5.67 -25.72
N VAL A 28 -13.30 5.63 -25.52
CA VAL A 28 -12.37 6.65 -26.05
C VAL A 28 -12.03 6.33 -27.50
N ASN A 29 -12.19 7.32 -28.38
CA ASN A 29 -11.72 7.25 -29.76
C ASN A 29 -10.21 7.46 -29.79
N THR A 30 -9.46 6.55 -30.40
CA THR A 30 -7.99 6.60 -30.40
C THR A 30 -7.41 7.70 -31.28
N GLU A 31 -8.08 8.08 -32.36
CA GLU A 31 -7.68 9.23 -33.20
C GLU A 31 -7.77 10.53 -32.39
N ASP A 32 -8.87 10.71 -31.62
CA ASP A 32 -9.04 11.87 -30.74
C ASP A 32 -8.01 11.86 -29.59
N PHE A 33 -7.70 10.69 -29.04
CA PHE A 33 -6.65 10.53 -28.03
C PHE A 33 -5.28 11.00 -28.56
N TRP A 34 -4.86 10.54 -29.72
CA TRP A 34 -3.56 10.94 -30.29
C TRP A 34 -3.53 12.40 -30.71
N ALA A 35 -4.63 12.93 -31.28
CA ALA A 35 -4.75 14.34 -31.61
C ALA A 35 -4.66 15.22 -30.35
N GLY A 36 -5.37 14.84 -29.27
CA GLY A 36 -5.32 15.54 -27.99
C GLY A 36 -3.92 15.52 -27.37
N LEU A 37 -3.23 14.36 -27.40
CA LEU A 37 -1.84 14.26 -26.95
C LEU A 37 -0.91 15.16 -27.77
N GLY A 38 -1.07 15.19 -29.09
CA GLY A 38 -0.31 16.07 -29.98
C GLY A 38 -0.51 17.54 -29.64
N GLN A 39 -1.75 17.95 -29.37
CA GLN A 39 -2.06 19.31 -28.95
C GLN A 39 -1.41 19.67 -27.60
N ILE A 40 -1.51 18.78 -26.59
CA ILE A 40 -0.86 18.97 -25.28
C ILE A 40 0.66 19.16 -25.46
N VAL A 41 1.31 18.33 -26.26
CA VAL A 41 2.77 18.40 -26.49
C VAL A 41 3.15 19.73 -27.14
N VAL A 42 2.38 20.22 -28.11
CA VAL A 42 2.64 21.51 -28.79
C VAL A 42 2.44 22.67 -27.81
N GLU A 43 1.30 22.72 -27.12
CA GLU A 43 0.96 23.84 -26.23
C GLU A 43 1.87 23.89 -25.01
N LEU A 44 2.00 22.78 -24.26
CA LEU A 44 2.78 22.75 -23.02
C LEU A 44 4.28 22.66 -23.28
N GLY A 45 4.72 22.09 -24.39
CA GLY A 45 6.12 22.01 -24.76
C GLY A 45 6.78 23.39 -24.96
N GLY A 46 6.04 24.34 -25.51
CA GLY A 46 6.48 25.74 -25.59
C GLY A 46 6.66 26.37 -24.22
N GLN A 47 5.65 26.29 -23.37
CA GLN A 47 5.67 26.81 -22.01
C GLN A 47 6.78 26.15 -21.16
N ASN A 48 6.98 24.85 -21.30
CA ASN A 48 8.05 24.13 -20.58
C ASN A 48 9.45 24.68 -20.96
N ARG A 49 9.72 24.93 -22.26
CA ARG A 49 10.99 25.53 -22.69
C ARG A 49 11.21 26.91 -22.06
N GLU A 50 10.19 27.77 -22.08
CA GLU A 50 10.27 29.10 -21.45
C GLU A 50 10.57 29.02 -19.94
N LEU A 51 9.93 28.08 -19.24
CA LEU A 51 10.18 27.85 -17.80
C LEU A 51 11.60 27.31 -17.54
N LEU A 52 12.11 26.42 -18.39
CA LEU A 52 13.50 25.93 -18.31
C LEU A 52 14.50 27.05 -18.56
N ASP A 53 14.27 27.93 -19.53
CA ASP A 53 15.10 29.11 -19.79
C ASP A 53 15.08 30.09 -18.61
N ARG A 54 13.91 30.31 -18.00
CA ARG A 54 13.77 31.12 -16.78
C ARG A 54 14.56 30.48 -15.63
N ARG A 55 14.42 29.17 -15.40
CA ARG A 55 15.20 28.44 -14.40
C ARG A 55 16.70 28.62 -14.61
N GLY A 56 17.19 28.42 -15.85
CA GLY A 56 18.60 28.61 -16.20
C GLY A 56 19.07 30.04 -15.99
N SER A 57 18.22 31.04 -16.24
CA SER A 57 18.51 32.44 -15.96
C SER A 57 18.64 32.73 -14.45
N LEU A 58 17.71 32.22 -13.66
CA LEU A 58 17.76 32.34 -12.19
C LEU A 58 19.01 31.65 -11.61
N GLN A 59 19.34 30.43 -12.10
CA GLN A 59 20.56 29.75 -11.66
C GLN A 59 21.81 30.58 -11.92
N ARG A 60 21.98 31.16 -13.12
CA ARG A 60 23.13 32.01 -13.44
C ARG A 60 23.23 33.26 -12.54
N LYS A 61 22.07 33.85 -12.17
CA LYS A 61 22.05 34.98 -11.24
C LYS A 61 22.50 34.59 -9.83
N LEU A 62 22.01 33.42 -9.35
CA LEU A 62 22.41 32.86 -8.06
C LEU A 62 23.90 32.53 -8.03
N ASP A 63 24.41 31.85 -9.04
CA ASP A 63 25.83 31.50 -9.16
C ASP A 63 26.72 32.75 -9.14
N THR A 64 26.33 33.82 -9.88
CA THR A 64 27.04 35.09 -9.91
C THR A 64 27.04 35.74 -8.53
N TRP A 65 25.90 35.74 -7.86
CA TRP A 65 25.78 36.36 -6.51
C TRP A 65 26.68 35.63 -5.50
N TYR A 66 26.71 34.31 -5.50
CA TYR A 66 27.57 33.50 -4.63
C TYR A 66 29.06 33.65 -4.97
N LEU A 67 29.41 33.69 -6.25
CA LEU A 67 30.81 33.87 -6.68
C LEU A 67 31.36 35.22 -6.24
N GLN A 68 30.57 36.29 -6.31
CA GLN A 68 30.97 37.65 -5.88
C GLN A 68 31.19 37.75 -4.37
N ARG A 69 30.58 36.86 -3.57
CA ARG A 69 30.63 36.84 -2.09
C ARG A 69 31.38 35.63 -1.54
N LYS A 70 32.20 35.04 -2.37
CA LYS A 70 32.97 33.84 -1.97
C LYS A 70 33.95 34.20 -0.84
N GLY A 71 33.71 33.59 0.34
CA GLY A 71 34.50 33.81 1.56
C GLY A 71 33.88 34.80 2.54
N ASP A 72 32.82 35.50 2.16
CA ASP A 72 32.07 36.37 3.07
C ASP A 72 31.10 35.58 3.95
N THR A 73 30.76 36.12 5.11
CA THR A 73 29.67 35.57 5.94
C THR A 73 28.33 35.93 5.31
N LEU A 74 27.47 34.94 5.13
CA LEU A 74 26.16 35.13 4.53
C LEU A 74 25.28 36.06 5.38
N ASN A 75 24.88 37.21 4.81
CA ASN A 75 23.85 38.05 5.36
C ASN A 75 22.47 37.62 4.87
N GLN A 76 21.67 37.02 5.77
CA GLN A 76 20.37 36.47 5.43
C GLN A 76 19.39 37.50 4.87
N ALA A 77 19.38 38.73 5.42
CA ALA A 77 18.48 39.79 4.96
C ALA A 77 18.83 40.26 3.54
N GLU A 78 20.13 40.44 3.26
CA GLU A 78 20.62 40.80 1.93
C GLU A 78 20.32 39.70 0.91
N TYR A 79 20.52 38.45 1.29
CA TYR A 79 20.23 37.32 0.42
C TYR A 79 18.73 37.21 0.08
N GLN A 80 17.88 37.37 1.09
CA GLN A 80 16.44 37.38 0.89
C GLN A 80 15.97 38.51 -0.03
N ALA A 81 16.51 39.72 0.17
CA ALA A 81 16.22 40.86 -0.70
C ALA A 81 16.62 40.58 -2.15
N PHE A 82 17.81 40.02 -2.35
CA PHE A 82 18.26 39.59 -3.69
C PHE A 82 17.33 38.54 -4.33
N LEU A 83 16.86 37.55 -3.56
CA LEU A 83 15.94 36.54 -4.08
C LEU A 83 14.61 37.14 -4.53
N TYR A 84 14.08 38.13 -3.83
CA TYR A 84 12.92 38.92 -4.25
C TYR A 84 13.21 39.73 -5.52
N GLU A 85 14.37 40.43 -5.56
CA GLU A 85 14.78 41.26 -6.69
C GLU A 85 14.85 40.45 -8.01
N ILE A 86 15.41 39.25 -7.97
CA ILE A 86 15.53 38.39 -9.17
C ILE A 86 14.23 37.65 -9.51
N GLY A 87 13.19 37.71 -8.65
CA GLY A 87 11.91 37.00 -8.82
C GLY A 87 11.98 35.51 -8.55
N TYR A 88 12.95 35.07 -7.74
CA TYR A 88 13.03 33.74 -7.19
C TYR A 88 12.01 33.57 -6.05
N LEU A 89 12.00 34.48 -5.10
CA LEU A 89 10.95 34.63 -4.12
C LEU A 89 9.87 35.58 -4.66
N VAL A 90 8.63 35.24 -4.41
CA VAL A 90 7.46 36.08 -4.70
C VAL A 90 6.74 36.40 -3.40
N PRO A 91 6.00 37.54 -3.33
CA PRO A 91 5.17 37.83 -2.16
C PRO A 91 4.19 36.68 -1.88
N GLU A 92 3.94 36.43 -0.62
CA GLU A 92 2.89 35.53 -0.21
C GLU A 92 1.53 36.06 -0.70
N GLY A 93 0.72 35.18 -1.30
CA GLY A 93 -0.60 35.56 -1.77
C GLY A 93 -1.60 35.69 -0.64
N ASP A 94 -2.84 35.99 -0.99
CA ASP A 94 -3.96 35.99 -0.05
C ASP A 94 -4.17 34.62 0.60
N HIS A 95 -4.69 34.62 1.84
CA HIS A 95 -5.03 33.39 2.52
C HIS A 95 -6.06 32.58 1.71
N PHE A 96 -5.82 31.29 1.57
CA PHE A 96 -6.75 30.38 0.93
C PHE A 96 -6.83 29.07 1.71
N GLU A 97 -7.95 28.40 1.58
CA GLU A 97 -8.16 27.05 2.14
C GLU A 97 -8.29 26.05 1.02
N VAL A 98 -7.63 24.90 1.21
CA VAL A 98 -7.82 23.74 0.31
C VAL A 98 -9.05 22.98 0.79
N VAL A 99 -10.09 22.95 -0.06
CA VAL A 99 -11.32 22.19 0.22
C VAL A 99 -11.29 20.93 -0.63
N THR A 100 -11.37 19.77 0.04
CA THR A 100 -11.43 18.46 -0.61
C THR A 100 -12.74 17.76 -0.27
N ALA A 101 -13.24 16.92 -1.20
CA ALA A 101 -14.42 16.10 -1.01
C ALA A 101 -14.20 14.73 -1.63
N ASN A 102 -14.87 13.70 -1.12
CA ASN A 102 -14.82 12.32 -1.62
C ASN A 102 -13.40 11.74 -1.68
N VAL A 103 -12.59 12.06 -0.67
CA VAL A 103 -11.23 11.49 -0.54
C VAL A 103 -11.36 10.12 0.12
N ASP A 104 -10.67 9.12 -0.44
CA ASP A 104 -10.61 7.77 0.12
C ASP A 104 -10.09 7.80 1.56
N ASP A 105 -10.64 6.96 2.42
CA ASP A 105 -10.27 6.94 3.83
C ASP A 105 -8.79 6.56 4.03
N GLU A 106 -8.23 5.73 3.17
CA GLU A 106 -6.81 5.37 3.14
C GLU A 106 -5.87 6.57 2.91
N ILE A 107 -6.39 7.66 2.33
CA ILE A 107 -5.64 8.91 2.12
C ILE A 107 -5.92 9.92 3.23
N ALA A 108 -7.19 10.03 3.64
CA ALA A 108 -7.64 11.14 4.47
C ALA A 108 -7.68 10.83 5.97
N ARG A 109 -7.87 9.57 6.39
CA ARG A 109 -8.22 9.21 7.76
C ARG A 109 -7.40 8.07 8.34
N VAL A 110 -7.06 7.05 7.53
CA VAL A 110 -6.37 5.85 8.01
C VAL A 110 -4.86 6.05 7.92
N ALA A 111 -4.20 6.13 9.08
CA ALA A 111 -2.74 6.25 9.17
C ALA A 111 -2.09 4.86 9.06
N GLY A 112 -2.15 4.26 7.87
CA GLY A 112 -1.57 2.95 7.58
C GLY A 112 -0.24 3.03 6.80
N PRO A 113 0.54 1.95 6.80
CA PRO A 113 1.75 1.85 5.98
C PRO A 113 1.45 1.98 4.50
N GLN A 114 2.40 2.57 3.76
CA GLN A 114 2.39 2.67 2.31
C GLN A 114 3.57 1.91 1.72
N LEU A 115 3.34 1.14 0.66
CA LEU A 115 4.39 0.49 -0.11
C LEU A 115 4.61 1.22 -1.44
N VAL A 116 5.85 1.13 -1.94
CA VAL A 116 6.22 1.52 -3.30
C VAL A 116 6.80 0.30 -3.98
N VAL A 117 6.36 0.00 -5.21
CA VAL A 117 6.77 -1.20 -5.92
C VAL A 117 6.95 -0.91 -7.41
N PRO A 118 8.03 -1.42 -8.07
CA PRO A 118 8.19 -1.30 -9.52
C PRO A 118 7.12 -2.12 -10.24
N VAL A 119 6.29 -1.47 -11.04
CA VAL A 119 5.16 -2.13 -11.72
C VAL A 119 5.60 -2.97 -12.93
N ASP A 120 6.82 -2.82 -13.42
CA ASP A 120 7.39 -3.67 -14.49
C ASP A 120 7.58 -5.14 -14.05
N LYS A 121 7.54 -5.42 -12.75
CA LYS A 121 7.63 -6.75 -12.14
C LYS A 121 6.26 -7.20 -11.64
N ALA A 122 5.46 -7.82 -12.51
CA ALA A 122 4.08 -8.24 -12.22
C ALA A 122 3.93 -8.95 -10.86
N ARG A 123 4.81 -9.90 -10.54
CA ARG A 123 4.78 -10.62 -9.26
C ARG A 123 4.96 -9.68 -8.05
N TYR A 124 5.86 -8.70 -8.14
CA TYR A 124 6.11 -7.76 -7.04
C TYR A 124 4.95 -6.78 -6.90
N ALA A 125 4.43 -6.27 -8.02
CA ALA A 125 3.27 -5.40 -8.05
C ALA A 125 2.05 -6.05 -7.36
N LEU A 126 1.74 -7.31 -7.72
CA LEU A 126 0.67 -8.09 -7.11
C LEU A 126 0.93 -8.38 -5.63
N ASN A 127 2.16 -8.74 -5.25
CA ASN A 127 2.49 -8.98 -3.85
C ASN A 127 2.31 -7.72 -3.00
N ALA A 128 2.75 -6.56 -3.48
CA ALA A 128 2.60 -5.31 -2.76
C ALA A 128 1.14 -4.88 -2.64
N ALA A 129 0.34 -5.02 -3.70
CA ALA A 129 -1.09 -4.76 -3.66
C ALA A 129 -1.82 -5.67 -2.65
N ASN A 130 -1.43 -6.93 -2.59
CA ASN A 130 -2.01 -7.91 -1.66
C ASN A 130 -1.50 -7.81 -0.22
N ALA A 131 -0.45 -7.01 0.02
CA ALA A 131 0.12 -6.80 1.36
C ALA A 131 -0.74 -5.91 2.27
N ARG A 132 -1.96 -5.54 1.84
CA ARG A 132 -2.94 -4.91 2.74
C ARG A 132 -3.21 -5.79 3.95
N TRP A 133 -3.26 -7.10 3.77
CA TRP A 133 -3.46 -8.05 4.86
C TRP A 133 -2.22 -8.93 5.02
N GLY A 134 -1.62 -8.89 6.20
CA GLY A 134 -0.40 -9.60 6.52
C GLY A 134 -0.50 -10.40 7.81
N SER A 135 0.03 -11.63 7.81
CA SER A 135 0.17 -12.47 8.99
C SER A 135 1.17 -11.85 9.96
N LEU A 136 0.74 -11.57 11.17
CA LEU A 136 1.63 -11.15 12.26
C LEU A 136 2.53 -12.32 12.69
N TYR A 137 1.98 -13.53 12.73
CA TYR A 137 2.76 -14.72 13.10
C TYR A 137 3.90 -14.97 12.12
N ASP A 138 3.64 -14.91 10.82
CA ASP A 138 4.67 -15.07 9.78
C ASP A 138 5.71 -13.95 9.85
N ALA A 139 5.29 -12.70 10.08
CA ALA A 139 6.19 -11.57 10.22
C ALA A 139 7.11 -11.71 11.44
N LEU A 140 6.58 -12.09 12.58
CA LEU A 140 7.36 -12.33 13.80
C LEU A 140 8.29 -13.54 13.64
N TYR A 141 7.78 -14.64 13.07
CA TYR A 141 8.55 -15.86 12.88
C TYR A 141 9.71 -15.67 11.91
N GLY A 142 9.49 -14.93 10.82
CA GLY A 142 10.45 -14.75 9.73
C GLY A 142 11.52 -13.69 9.95
N THR A 143 11.39 -12.83 10.97
CA THR A 143 12.27 -11.68 11.21
C THR A 143 13.15 -11.86 12.46
N ASP A 144 13.97 -10.87 12.76
CA ASP A 144 14.86 -10.83 13.94
C ASP A 144 14.18 -10.26 15.20
N VAL A 145 12.90 -9.92 15.15
CA VAL A 145 12.10 -9.55 16.33
C VAL A 145 12.16 -10.66 17.37
N ILE A 146 12.00 -11.92 16.93
CA ILE A 146 12.21 -13.09 17.79
C ILE A 146 13.66 -13.54 17.66
N SER A 147 14.44 -13.40 18.76
CA SER A 147 15.83 -13.85 18.84
C SER A 147 15.96 -15.34 18.50
N GLU A 148 17.06 -15.70 17.85
CA GLU A 148 17.41 -17.11 17.55
C GLU A 148 18.07 -17.86 18.74
N GLY A 149 18.34 -17.18 19.85
CA GLY A 149 18.90 -17.78 21.05
C GLY A 149 17.96 -18.76 21.75
N ASP A 150 18.51 -19.54 22.68
CA ASP A 150 17.79 -20.46 23.59
C ASP A 150 16.85 -21.44 22.86
N GLY A 151 17.34 -22.03 21.78
CA GLY A 151 16.62 -23.04 21.02
C GLY A 151 15.55 -22.51 20.03
N ALA A 152 15.44 -21.17 19.85
CA ALA A 152 14.46 -20.56 18.95
C ALA A 152 15.01 -20.25 17.56
N ALA A 153 16.11 -20.87 17.14
CA ALA A 153 16.68 -20.68 15.81
C ALA A 153 15.71 -21.11 14.69
N ARG A 154 15.72 -20.37 13.60
CA ARG A 154 15.05 -20.77 12.34
C ARG A 154 15.82 -21.93 11.70
N GLY A 155 15.10 -22.86 11.08
CA GLY A 155 15.66 -24.02 10.39
C GLY A 155 14.85 -24.40 9.16
N GLU A 156 15.09 -25.61 8.63
CA GLU A 156 14.33 -26.11 7.47
C GLU A 156 12.86 -26.43 7.77
N GLY A 157 12.48 -26.54 9.05
CA GLY A 157 11.12 -26.83 9.51
C GLY A 157 10.63 -25.87 10.59
N TYR A 158 9.37 -26.06 10.97
CA TYR A 158 8.77 -25.30 12.06
C TYR A 158 9.45 -25.62 13.40
N ASN A 159 9.87 -24.56 14.10
CA ASN A 159 10.43 -24.65 15.44
C ASN A 159 9.37 -24.27 16.49
N PRO A 160 8.88 -25.22 17.33
CA PRO A 160 7.84 -24.95 18.32
C PRO A 160 8.28 -23.98 19.43
N VAL A 161 9.58 -23.95 19.79
CA VAL A 161 10.10 -22.98 20.76
C VAL A 161 9.98 -21.57 20.21
N ARG A 162 10.35 -21.37 18.93
CA ARG A 162 10.17 -20.09 18.25
C ARG A 162 8.69 -19.73 18.12
N GLY A 163 7.86 -20.70 17.73
CA GLY A 163 6.40 -20.51 17.62
C GLY A 163 5.75 -20.05 18.92
N SER A 164 6.15 -20.63 20.07
CA SER A 164 5.66 -20.19 21.37
C SER A 164 6.03 -18.74 21.69
N ARG A 165 7.23 -18.28 21.30
CA ARG A 165 7.64 -16.87 21.46
C ARG A 165 6.85 -15.94 20.54
N VAL A 166 6.56 -16.38 19.32
CA VAL A 166 5.70 -15.64 18.37
C VAL A 166 4.30 -15.43 18.95
N ILE A 167 3.70 -16.49 19.48
CA ILE A 167 2.38 -16.42 20.14
C ILE A 167 2.42 -15.46 21.34
N ALA A 168 3.46 -15.52 22.17
CA ALA A 168 3.60 -14.65 23.32
C ALA A 168 3.70 -13.16 22.92
N GLU A 169 4.49 -12.86 21.88
CA GLU A 169 4.64 -11.51 21.35
C GLU A 169 3.32 -10.99 20.73
N ALA A 170 2.63 -11.85 19.98
CA ALA A 170 1.33 -11.50 19.42
C ALA A 170 0.26 -11.26 20.48
N ASN A 171 0.25 -12.03 21.56
CA ASN A 171 -0.64 -11.78 22.71
C ASN A 171 -0.34 -10.44 23.38
N GLN A 172 0.94 -10.10 23.54
CA GLN A 172 1.35 -8.80 24.07
C GLN A 172 0.92 -7.65 23.14
N PHE A 173 1.02 -7.83 21.82
CA PHE A 173 0.50 -6.88 20.85
C PHE A 173 -1.00 -6.68 21.00
N LEU A 174 -1.79 -7.77 21.11
CA LEU A 174 -3.25 -7.69 21.29
C LEU A 174 -3.62 -7.02 22.61
N ASP A 175 -2.90 -7.30 23.71
CA ASP A 175 -3.11 -6.64 24.99
C ASP A 175 -2.89 -5.12 24.92
N GLY A 176 -1.97 -4.67 24.05
CA GLY A 176 -1.72 -3.25 23.82
C GLY A 176 -2.70 -2.58 22.86
N ALA A 177 -3.12 -3.28 21.81
CA ALA A 177 -3.93 -2.72 20.73
C ALA A 177 -5.45 -2.80 21.02
N VAL A 178 -5.91 -3.90 21.61
CA VAL A 178 -7.34 -4.22 21.84
C VAL A 178 -7.54 -4.87 23.21
N PRO A 179 -7.18 -4.17 24.31
CA PRO A 179 -7.10 -4.76 25.65
C PRO A 179 -8.41 -5.36 26.13
N LEU A 180 -8.32 -6.45 26.86
CA LEU A 180 -9.45 -7.04 27.57
C LEU A 180 -9.84 -6.20 28.81
N ARG A 181 -11.12 -6.26 29.24
CA ARG A 181 -11.56 -5.62 30.48
C ARG A 181 -10.83 -6.20 31.72
N CYS A 182 -10.52 -7.48 31.67
CA CYS A 182 -9.74 -8.15 32.70
C CYS A 182 -8.97 -9.33 32.09
N GLY A 183 -7.77 -9.59 32.60
CA GLY A 183 -6.88 -10.62 32.11
C GLY A 183 -6.03 -10.18 30.94
N SER A 184 -5.41 -11.11 30.25
CA SER A 184 -4.53 -10.95 29.10
C SER A 184 -4.90 -11.95 28.02
N PHE A 185 -4.61 -11.63 26.75
CA PHE A 185 -4.77 -12.60 25.64
C PHE A 185 -3.95 -13.88 25.88
N ALA A 186 -2.86 -13.82 26.65
CA ALA A 186 -2.10 -14.99 27.06
C ALA A 186 -2.89 -15.97 27.96
N ASP A 187 -4.00 -15.54 28.55
CA ASP A 187 -4.86 -16.35 29.41
C ASP A 187 -6.14 -16.82 28.71
N VAL A 188 -6.37 -16.42 27.46
CA VAL A 188 -7.57 -16.80 26.69
C VAL A 188 -7.47 -18.28 26.29
N VAL A 189 -8.55 -19.02 26.55
CA VAL A 189 -8.68 -20.45 26.21
C VAL A 189 -9.90 -20.76 25.31
N ASP A 190 -10.76 -19.77 25.05
CA ASP A 190 -11.87 -19.87 24.13
C ASP A 190 -12.33 -18.48 23.70
N ILE A 191 -12.78 -18.35 22.45
CA ILE A 191 -13.29 -17.09 21.90
C ILE A 191 -14.64 -17.41 21.26
N SER A 192 -15.66 -16.66 21.62
CA SER A 192 -17.03 -16.88 21.15
C SER A 192 -17.79 -15.60 20.90
N VAL A 193 -18.79 -15.68 20.02
CA VAL A 193 -19.78 -14.62 19.81
C VAL A 193 -21.15 -15.19 20.22
N SER A 194 -21.84 -14.49 21.11
CA SER A 194 -23.16 -14.90 21.59
C SER A 194 -24.24 -14.71 20.52
N SER A 195 -25.43 -15.27 20.74
CA SER A 195 -26.61 -15.06 19.88
C SER A 195 -27.01 -13.59 19.76
N ASP A 196 -26.67 -12.80 20.75
CA ASP A 196 -26.96 -11.35 20.79
C ASP A 196 -25.83 -10.52 20.16
N GLY A 197 -24.82 -11.18 19.57
CA GLY A 197 -23.70 -10.53 18.88
C GLY A 197 -22.59 -10.02 19.83
N GLU A 198 -22.55 -10.46 21.09
CA GLU A 198 -21.50 -10.05 22.03
C GLU A 198 -20.26 -10.96 21.94
N LEU A 199 -19.08 -10.34 21.84
CA LEU A 199 -17.80 -11.02 21.83
C LEU A 199 -17.34 -11.34 23.27
N GLY A 200 -17.01 -12.61 23.51
CA GLY A 200 -16.51 -13.12 24.78
C GLY A 200 -15.18 -13.87 24.66
N PHE A 201 -14.27 -13.61 25.60
CA PHE A 201 -12.99 -14.28 25.77
C PHE A 201 -13.00 -15.04 27.09
N LYS A 202 -13.03 -16.38 27.04
CA LYS A 202 -12.94 -17.24 28.23
C LYS A 202 -11.50 -17.34 28.66
N LEU A 203 -11.24 -17.05 29.94
CA LEU A 203 -9.91 -17.10 30.52
C LEU A 203 -9.65 -18.44 31.23
N LYS A 204 -8.39 -18.78 31.44
CA LYS A 204 -7.94 -20.01 32.16
C LYS A 204 -8.55 -20.19 33.53
N ASP A 205 -8.89 -19.09 34.22
CA ASP A 205 -9.53 -19.14 35.54
C ASP A 205 -11.06 -19.29 35.49
N GLY A 206 -11.62 -19.45 34.28
CA GLY A 206 -13.04 -19.65 34.03
C GLY A 206 -13.86 -18.37 33.88
N ARG A 207 -13.30 -17.20 34.12
CA ARG A 207 -13.99 -15.91 33.84
C ARG A 207 -14.14 -15.69 32.36
N VAL A 208 -15.18 -14.95 31.96
CA VAL A 208 -15.35 -14.45 30.60
C VAL A 208 -15.12 -12.94 30.63
N SER A 209 -14.20 -12.47 29.78
CA SER A 209 -13.91 -11.06 29.58
C SER A 209 -14.45 -10.60 28.23
N GLY A 210 -14.80 -9.33 28.11
CA GLY A 210 -14.95 -8.63 26.84
C GLY A 210 -13.78 -7.70 26.61
N LEU A 211 -13.81 -6.95 25.49
CA LEU A 211 -12.87 -5.86 25.23
C LEU A 211 -13.10 -4.70 26.20
N SER A 212 -12.04 -3.97 26.56
CA SER A 212 -12.14 -2.73 27.33
C SER A 212 -12.96 -1.67 26.61
N ASP A 213 -12.78 -1.57 25.30
CA ASP A 213 -13.57 -0.77 24.39
C ASP A 213 -14.37 -1.73 23.48
N ALA A 214 -15.69 -1.78 23.69
CA ALA A 214 -16.57 -2.67 22.94
C ALA A 214 -16.68 -2.28 21.44
N ASP A 215 -16.47 -1.01 21.10
CA ASP A 215 -16.55 -0.50 19.73
C ASP A 215 -15.40 -1.03 18.87
N GLN A 216 -14.36 -1.58 19.49
CA GLN A 216 -13.28 -2.27 18.76
C GLN A 216 -13.72 -3.61 18.13
N PHE A 217 -14.85 -4.19 18.53
CA PHE A 217 -15.41 -5.38 17.88
C PHE A 217 -16.26 -5.00 16.68
N VAL A 218 -15.76 -5.27 15.48
CA VAL A 218 -16.38 -4.88 14.20
C VAL A 218 -17.18 -6.02 13.59
N GLY A 219 -16.71 -7.25 13.70
CA GLY A 219 -17.38 -8.39 13.09
C GLY A 219 -16.67 -9.72 13.34
N TYR A 220 -17.18 -10.76 12.67
CA TYR A 220 -16.65 -12.11 12.79
C TYR A 220 -16.94 -12.91 11.51
N THR A 221 -16.23 -14.03 11.32
CA THR A 221 -16.53 -15.02 10.31
C THR A 221 -17.09 -16.27 11.00
N PRO A 222 -18.31 -16.72 10.62
CA PRO A 222 -18.86 -17.98 11.11
C PRO A 222 -17.99 -19.17 10.67
N GLY A 223 -17.92 -20.21 11.50
CA GLY A 223 -17.21 -21.46 11.23
C GLY A 223 -18.03 -22.69 11.64
N ASP A 224 -17.54 -23.88 11.28
CA ASP A 224 -18.18 -25.14 11.66
C ASP A 224 -18.06 -25.36 13.19
N GLY A 225 -19.17 -25.14 13.88
CA GLY A 225 -19.23 -25.32 15.35
C GLY A 225 -18.87 -24.10 16.19
N GLY A 226 -18.72 -22.91 15.59
CA GLY A 226 -18.41 -21.67 16.31
C GLY A 226 -18.08 -20.53 15.37
N ILE A 227 -16.96 -19.88 15.62
CA ILE A 227 -16.44 -18.79 14.78
C ILE A 227 -15.07 -19.17 14.19
N ALA A 228 -14.82 -18.80 12.93
CA ALA A 228 -13.55 -19.02 12.25
C ALA A 228 -12.60 -17.82 12.38
N ALA A 229 -13.15 -16.61 12.61
CA ALA A 229 -12.34 -15.44 12.87
C ALA A 229 -13.14 -14.36 13.62
N VAL A 230 -12.40 -13.51 14.35
CA VAL A 230 -12.89 -12.26 14.96
C VAL A 230 -12.22 -11.09 14.27
N LEU A 231 -13.00 -10.09 13.89
CA LEU A 231 -12.52 -8.84 13.31
C LEU A 231 -12.61 -7.71 14.33
N LEU A 232 -11.46 -7.15 14.66
CA LEU A 232 -11.30 -6.03 15.57
C LEU A 232 -10.76 -4.82 14.81
N VAL A 233 -10.85 -3.63 15.41
CA VAL A 233 -10.31 -2.38 14.85
C VAL A 233 -9.55 -1.59 15.92
N ASN A 234 -8.42 -1.01 15.52
CA ASN A 234 -7.66 -0.06 16.34
C ASN A 234 -7.09 1.05 15.45
N HIS A 235 -7.37 2.31 15.79
CA HIS A 235 -6.97 3.48 15.00
C HIS A 235 -7.36 3.41 13.51
N GLY A 236 -8.51 2.79 13.21
CA GLY A 236 -9.00 2.61 11.84
C GLY A 236 -8.36 1.46 11.05
N LEU A 237 -7.41 0.72 11.64
CA LEU A 237 -6.81 -0.48 11.07
C LEU A 237 -7.40 -1.75 11.68
N HIS A 238 -7.70 -2.72 10.85
CA HIS A 238 -8.33 -3.95 11.31
C HIS A 238 -7.31 -5.01 11.75
N ILE A 239 -7.74 -5.80 12.74
CA ILE A 239 -7.00 -6.94 13.30
C ILE A 239 -7.93 -8.14 13.22
N GLU A 240 -7.54 -9.18 12.51
CA GLU A 240 -8.31 -10.42 12.41
C GLU A 240 -7.62 -11.53 13.20
N ILE A 241 -8.29 -12.05 14.22
CA ILE A 241 -7.84 -13.23 14.97
C ILE A 241 -8.47 -14.45 14.28
N GLN A 242 -7.66 -15.29 13.64
CA GLN A 242 -8.10 -16.48 12.93
C GLN A 242 -8.07 -17.71 13.84
N ILE A 243 -9.17 -18.47 13.84
CA ILE A 243 -9.40 -19.61 14.73
C ILE A 243 -9.56 -20.87 13.85
N ASP A 244 -8.73 -21.88 14.10
CA ASP A 244 -8.80 -23.14 13.35
C ASP A 244 -8.10 -24.27 14.16
N PRO A 245 -8.86 -25.10 14.87
CA PRO A 245 -8.31 -26.19 15.67
C PRO A 245 -7.64 -27.29 14.84
N MET A 246 -7.91 -27.35 13.52
CA MET A 246 -7.31 -28.35 12.64
C MET A 246 -5.96 -27.91 12.07
N HIS A 247 -5.64 -26.60 12.17
CA HIS A 247 -4.34 -26.08 11.76
C HIS A 247 -3.28 -26.43 12.79
N PRO A 248 -2.05 -26.87 12.42
CA PRO A 248 -1.01 -27.26 13.38
C PRO A 248 -0.68 -26.21 14.44
N VAL A 249 -0.72 -24.91 14.08
CA VAL A 249 -0.49 -23.80 15.02
C VAL A 249 -1.71 -23.60 15.92
N GLY A 250 -2.93 -23.64 15.36
CA GLY A 250 -4.17 -23.54 16.15
C GLY A 250 -4.31 -24.68 17.15
N ALA A 251 -4.09 -25.92 16.73
CA ALA A 251 -4.13 -27.11 17.62
C ALA A 251 -3.14 -27.00 18.80
N ALA A 252 -2.08 -26.22 18.67
CA ALA A 252 -1.11 -25.97 19.74
C ALA A 252 -1.47 -24.73 20.61
N HIS A 253 -2.46 -23.93 20.20
CA HIS A 253 -2.88 -22.73 20.91
C HIS A 253 -4.09 -23.02 21.82
N PRO A 254 -4.12 -22.56 23.10
CA PRO A 254 -5.22 -22.85 24.02
C PRO A 254 -6.62 -22.42 23.55
N ALA A 255 -6.71 -21.41 22.69
CA ALA A 255 -7.95 -20.89 22.12
C ALA A 255 -8.02 -21.13 20.60
N ASP A 256 -7.34 -22.15 20.09
CA ASP A 256 -7.33 -22.58 18.68
C ASP A 256 -6.92 -21.46 17.69
N VAL A 257 -6.23 -20.41 18.15
CA VAL A 257 -5.77 -19.30 17.29
C VAL A 257 -4.62 -19.77 16.41
N LYS A 258 -4.86 -19.77 15.08
CA LYS A 258 -3.84 -20.16 14.10
C LYS A 258 -2.99 -19.00 13.62
N ASP A 259 -3.53 -17.78 13.62
CA ASP A 259 -2.85 -16.55 13.18
C ASP A 259 -3.55 -15.29 13.69
N VAL A 260 -2.83 -14.20 13.71
CA VAL A 260 -3.34 -12.84 13.82
C VAL A 260 -2.96 -12.12 12.53
N VAL A 261 -3.97 -11.70 11.76
CA VAL A 261 -3.77 -11.02 10.49
C VAL A 261 -4.06 -9.53 10.67
N LEU A 262 -3.13 -8.69 10.26
CA LEU A 262 -3.22 -7.24 10.40
C LEU A 262 -3.54 -6.60 9.06
N GLU A 263 -4.42 -5.60 9.08
CA GLU A 263 -4.51 -4.64 7.98
C GLU A 263 -3.24 -3.78 8.02
N ALA A 264 -2.39 -3.94 7.01
CA ALA A 264 -1.03 -3.41 6.99
C ALA A 264 -0.86 -2.36 5.88
N ALA A 265 -0.44 -2.75 4.68
CA ALA A 265 -0.23 -1.81 3.59
C ALA A 265 -1.55 -1.32 3.00
N VAL A 266 -2.11 -0.23 3.53
CA VAL A 266 -3.41 0.31 3.10
C VAL A 266 -3.34 0.98 1.74
N THR A 267 -2.17 1.52 1.37
CA THR A 267 -1.90 2.09 0.04
C THR A 267 -0.65 1.49 -0.57
N THR A 268 -0.63 1.37 -1.90
CA THR A 268 0.54 0.92 -2.65
C THR A 268 0.73 1.80 -3.86
N ILE A 269 1.90 2.43 -3.97
CA ILE A 269 2.32 3.15 -5.16
C ILE A 269 2.86 2.15 -6.16
N GLN A 270 2.14 1.96 -7.26
CA GLN A 270 2.60 1.24 -8.44
C GLN A 270 3.50 2.19 -9.22
N ASP A 271 4.80 1.99 -9.11
CA ASP A 271 5.78 2.94 -9.60
C ASP A 271 6.15 2.68 -11.06
N CYS A 272 6.02 3.72 -11.89
CA CYS A 272 6.46 3.74 -13.27
C CYS A 272 7.69 4.65 -13.45
N GLU A 273 8.30 5.12 -12.38
CA GLU A 273 9.35 6.14 -12.38
C GLU A 273 10.64 5.60 -11.74
N ASP A 274 11.00 6.00 -10.53
CA ASP A 274 12.34 5.80 -9.95
C ASP A 274 12.75 4.35 -9.74
N SER A 275 11.83 3.46 -9.40
CA SER A 275 12.13 2.05 -9.18
C SER A 275 12.08 1.20 -10.45
N VAL A 276 11.69 1.78 -11.59
CA VAL A 276 11.57 1.10 -12.87
C VAL A 276 12.74 1.46 -13.78
N SER A 277 13.35 0.46 -14.42
CA SER A 277 14.33 0.63 -15.48
C SER A 277 13.66 0.35 -16.83
N ALA A 278 13.13 1.41 -17.47
CA ALA A 278 12.54 1.35 -18.80
C ALA A 278 13.35 2.24 -19.75
N VAL A 279 14.15 1.63 -20.61
CA VAL A 279 15.14 2.33 -21.48
C VAL A 279 14.62 2.57 -22.90
N ASP A 280 13.58 1.85 -23.31
CA ASP A 280 12.99 1.93 -24.64
C ASP A 280 11.44 1.79 -24.59
N ALA A 281 10.82 1.75 -25.77
CA ALA A 281 9.38 1.65 -25.90
C ALA A 281 8.84 0.28 -25.45
N GLU A 282 9.57 -0.79 -25.72
CA GLU A 282 9.22 -2.16 -25.32
C GLU A 282 9.16 -2.30 -23.80
N ASP A 283 10.16 -1.77 -23.12
CA ASP A 283 10.19 -1.71 -21.65
C ASP A 283 9.01 -0.89 -21.11
N LYS A 284 8.72 0.26 -21.74
CA LYS A 284 7.61 1.11 -21.33
C LYS A 284 6.24 0.46 -21.58
N VAL A 285 6.09 -0.26 -22.67
CA VAL A 285 4.88 -1.06 -22.96
C VAL A 285 4.67 -2.12 -21.89
N ARG A 286 5.72 -2.83 -21.45
CA ARG A 286 5.62 -3.79 -20.35
C ARG A 286 5.16 -3.15 -19.05
N VAL A 287 5.69 -1.97 -18.69
CA VAL A 287 5.27 -1.18 -17.52
C VAL A 287 3.78 -0.85 -17.61
N TYR A 288 3.34 -0.29 -18.72
CA TYR A 288 1.94 0.13 -18.90
C TYR A 288 0.98 -1.04 -19.04
N ARG A 289 1.39 -2.16 -19.65
CA ARG A 289 0.60 -3.39 -19.73
C ARG A 289 0.35 -3.98 -18.34
N ASN A 290 1.39 -4.04 -17.49
CA ASN A 290 1.22 -4.49 -16.12
C ASN A 290 0.34 -3.54 -15.31
N TRP A 291 0.50 -2.23 -15.48
CA TRP A 291 -0.37 -1.25 -14.84
C TRP A 291 -1.83 -1.41 -15.28
N ASN A 292 -2.07 -1.49 -16.59
CA ASN A 292 -3.41 -1.73 -17.12
C ASN A 292 -4.02 -3.02 -16.56
N GLY A 293 -3.25 -4.11 -16.58
CA GLY A 293 -3.72 -5.42 -16.07
C GLY A 293 -4.02 -5.42 -14.57
N ILE A 294 -3.23 -4.71 -13.74
CA ILE A 294 -3.51 -4.62 -12.30
C ILE A 294 -4.75 -3.78 -12.02
N MET A 295 -4.96 -2.68 -12.76
CA MET A 295 -6.16 -1.84 -12.62
C MET A 295 -7.43 -2.55 -13.09
N GLN A 296 -7.34 -3.39 -14.12
CA GLN A 296 -8.44 -4.23 -14.59
C GLN A 296 -8.67 -5.49 -13.73
N GLY A 297 -7.74 -5.82 -12.82
CA GLY A 297 -7.77 -7.05 -12.03
C GLY A 297 -7.41 -8.32 -12.84
N THR A 298 -6.83 -8.18 -14.02
CA THR A 298 -6.47 -9.28 -14.92
C THR A 298 -4.99 -9.66 -14.89
N LEU A 299 -4.16 -8.87 -14.19
CA LEU A 299 -2.73 -9.16 -14.10
C LEU A 299 -2.50 -10.47 -13.33
N GLU A 300 -1.71 -11.34 -13.93
CA GLU A 300 -1.29 -12.61 -13.35
C GLU A 300 0.24 -12.73 -13.34
N ALA A 301 0.76 -13.43 -12.34
CA ALA A 301 2.17 -13.81 -12.28
C ALA A 301 2.31 -15.30 -11.95
N ASN A 302 2.86 -16.04 -12.89
CA ASN A 302 3.10 -17.47 -12.75
C ASN A 302 4.54 -17.73 -12.33
N PHE A 303 4.74 -18.52 -11.29
CA PHE A 303 6.06 -18.90 -10.78
C PHE A 303 6.02 -20.24 -10.06
N GLU A 304 7.18 -20.87 -9.92
CA GLU A 304 7.32 -22.10 -9.15
C GLU A 304 7.65 -21.81 -7.69
N LYS A 305 6.94 -22.46 -6.78
CA LYS A 305 7.23 -22.46 -5.34
C LYS A 305 7.16 -23.87 -4.79
N ASN A 306 8.26 -24.36 -4.22
CA ASN A 306 8.37 -25.71 -3.62
C ASN A 306 7.93 -26.83 -4.61
N GLY A 307 8.36 -26.74 -5.88
CA GLY A 307 8.04 -27.71 -6.92
C GLY A 307 6.59 -27.66 -7.44
N ARG A 308 5.83 -26.61 -7.09
CA ARG A 308 4.44 -26.40 -7.57
C ARG A 308 4.34 -25.10 -8.33
N GLN A 309 3.61 -25.12 -9.43
CA GLN A 309 3.22 -23.91 -10.16
C GLN A 309 2.20 -23.13 -9.34
N VAL A 310 2.45 -21.84 -9.15
CA VAL A 310 1.58 -20.91 -8.42
C VAL A 310 1.26 -19.73 -9.34
N THR A 311 -0.03 -19.46 -9.48
CA THR A 311 -0.50 -18.22 -10.13
C THR A 311 -0.86 -17.20 -9.04
N ARG A 312 -0.24 -16.03 -9.10
CA ARG A 312 -0.54 -14.89 -8.23
C ARG A 312 -1.46 -13.94 -8.98
N MET A 313 -2.56 -13.56 -8.33
CA MET A 313 -3.54 -12.56 -8.77
C MET A 313 -3.80 -11.58 -7.64
N LEU A 314 -4.58 -10.53 -7.89
CA LEU A 314 -5.12 -9.67 -6.83
C LEU A 314 -6.05 -10.48 -5.91
N ASN A 315 -5.94 -10.23 -4.61
CA ASN A 315 -6.84 -10.84 -3.62
C ASN A 315 -8.27 -10.31 -3.82
N ALA A 316 -9.25 -11.18 -3.61
CA ALA A 316 -10.65 -10.79 -3.47
C ALA A 316 -10.87 -9.97 -2.19
N ASP A 317 -11.98 -9.23 -2.15
CA ASP A 317 -12.41 -8.56 -0.94
C ASP A 317 -12.76 -9.59 0.15
N ARG A 318 -12.73 -9.17 1.40
CA ARG A 318 -12.93 -10.01 2.58
C ARG A 318 -14.30 -9.75 3.18
N GLU A 319 -15.02 -10.80 3.49
CA GLU A 319 -16.37 -10.70 4.00
C GLU A 319 -16.47 -11.18 5.45
N PHE A 320 -17.21 -10.42 6.25
CA PHE A 320 -17.47 -10.70 7.66
C PHE A 320 -18.94 -10.45 7.97
N VAL A 321 -19.38 -10.92 9.13
CA VAL A 321 -20.69 -10.64 9.68
C VAL A 321 -20.53 -9.63 10.82
N SER A 322 -21.28 -8.53 10.79
CA SER A 322 -21.29 -7.55 11.89
C SER A 322 -21.96 -8.13 13.16
N PRO A 323 -21.72 -7.55 14.35
CA PRO A 323 -22.42 -7.95 15.58
C PRO A 323 -23.95 -7.93 15.46
N GLY A 324 -24.50 -7.04 14.65
CA GLY A 324 -25.94 -6.94 14.35
C GLY A 324 -26.44 -7.87 13.24
N GLY A 325 -25.61 -8.77 12.69
CA GLY A 325 -25.96 -9.74 11.66
C GLY A 325 -25.91 -9.23 10.22
N GLY A 326 -25.46 -7.99 9.98
CA GLY A 326 -25.25 -7.43 8.63
C GLY A 326 -23.93 -7.91 8.01
N ALA A 327 -23.83 -7.90 6.68
CA ALA A 327 -22.58 -8.17 5.98
C ALA A 327 -21.63 -6.96 6.04
N ILE A 328 -20.33 -7.23 6.21
CA ILE A 328 -19.25 -6.27 6.11
C ILE A 328 -18.30 -6.76 5.04
N THR A 329 -17.97 -5.89 4.08
CA THR A 329 -16.97 -6.17 3.05
C THR A 329 -15.80 -5.21 3.22
N LEU A 330 -14.59 -5.76 3.37
CA LEU A 330 -13.35 -4.98 3.45
C LEU A 330 -12.49 -5.26 2.22
N PRO A 331 -11.78 -4.23 1.68
CA PRO A 331 -10.89 -4.44 0.55
C PRO A 331 -9.82 -5.49 0.85
N GLY A 332 -9.67 -6.48 -0.03
CA GLY A 332 -8.64 -7.52 0.09
C GLY A 332 -7.25 -7.05 -0.34
N ARG A 333 -7.14 -5.85 -0.92
CA ARG A 333 -5.94 -5.24 -1.50
C ARG A 333 -5.81 -3.77 -1.14
N SER A 334 -4.61 -3.24 -1.25
CA SER A 334 -4.30 -1.82 -1.04
C SER A 334 -5.08 -0.93 -2.02
N LEU A 335 -5.37 0.30 -1.62
CA LEU A 335 -5.68 1.37 -2.57
C LEU A 335 -4.45 1.58 -3.46
N LEU A 336 -4.65 1.48 -4.78
CA LEU A 336 -3.56 1.57 -5.75
C LEU A 336 -3.37 3.02 -6.18
N LEU A 337 -2.18 3.54 -5.95
CA LEU A 337 -1.71 4.84 -6.44
C LEU A 337 -0.70 4.60 -7.56
N ILE A 338 -0.58 5.55 -8.47
CA ILE A 338 0.37 5.47 -9.58
C ILE A 338 1.34 6.63 -9.48
N ARG A 339 2.64 6.34 -9.55
CA ARG A 339 3.67 7.35 -9.77
C ARG A 339 4.19 7.22 -11.20
N ASN A 340 3.99 8.26 -12.00
CA ASN A 340 4.51 8.31 -13.35
C ASN A 340 5.54 9.43 -13.48
N VAL A 341 6.35 9.38 -14.53
CA VAL A 341 7.38 10.38 -14.80
C VAL A 341 6.72 11.72 -15.15
N GLY A 342 7.19 12.79 -14.51
CA GLY A 342 6.78 14.15 -14.85
C GLY A 342 7.49 14.66 -16.11
N ILE A 343 6.89 15.61 -16.81
CA ILE A 343 7.45 16.20 -18.04
C ILE A 343 8.83 16.84 -17.82
N HIS A 344 9.14 17.30 -16.60
CA HIS A 344 10.43 17.90 -16.24
C HIS A 344 11.57 16.87 -16.18
N MET A 345 11.26 15.57 -16.11
CA MET A 345 12.23 14.47 -16.15
C MET A 345 12.70 14.14 -17.56
N TYR A 346 12.20 14.85 -18.56
CA TYR A 346 12.63 14.68 -19.93
C TYR A 346 14.04 15.24 -20.12
N THR A 347 14.93 14.42 -20.59
CA THR A 347 16.35 14.74 -20.84
C THR A 347 16.65 14.84 -22.32
#